data_08101e8d6d724b337ae74f9c3a1b0dd6
#
_entry.id   08101e8d6d724b337ae74f9c3a1b0dd6
#
_cell.length_a   1.000
_cell.length_b   1.000
_cell.length_c   1.000
_cell.angle_alpha   90.00
_cell.angle_beta   90.00
_cell.angle_gamma   90.00
#
_symmetry.space_group_name_H-M   'P 1'
#
loop_
_entity.id
_entity.type
_entity.pdbx_description
1 polymer ?
#
loop_
_entity_poly.entity_id
_entity_poly.type
_entity_poly.pdbx_seq_one_letter_code
_entity_poly.pdbx_strand_id
1 'polypeptide(L)'
;MPKRKGFLYEWMCDKEHIREAIVFGAKDKHDRRDVRRVLADVDGFTDRVYDLLQTQTFAPAQPKKRKIFDNSSRKWREIEYVPFFPDGIVHTLMVLAAAPVFLRGMNYWCCASVPGRGGKHALRRCKRVIHHDKKGSRYVCKMDVHHFYHSVDRRKLIWMLAHKIKDKKY
;
A
#
# COMPACT_ATOMS: atom_id res chain seq x y z
N MET A 1 -10.42 -12.57 21.39
CA MET A 1 -10.15 -11.54 20.36
C MET A 1 -8.66 -11.48 20.07
N PRO A 2 -8.20 -11.39 18.82
CA PRO A 2 -6.79 -11.24 18.54
C PRO A 2 -6.25 -9.94 19.17
N LYS A 3 -5.06 -10.01 19.78
CA LYS A 3 -4.41 -8.82 20.38
C LYS A 3 -4.18 -7.78 19.28
N ARG A 4 -4.66 -6.54 19.52
CA ARG A 4 -4.37 -5.40 18.65
C ARG A 4 -2.88 -5.07 18.70
N LYS A 5 -2.29 -4.67 17.57
CA LYS A 5 -0.90 -4.26 17.48
C LYS A 5 -0.77 -2.79 17.86
N GLY A 6 0.18 -2.45 18.69
CA GLY A 6 0.61 -1.08 19.01
C GLY A 6 2.06 -0.84 18.60
N PHE A 7 2.55 0.34 18.92
CA PHE A 7 3.91 0.80 18.64
C PHE A 7 4.23 0.94 17.14
N LEU A 8 3.20 1.14 16.29
CA LEU A 8 3.41 1.35 14.87
C LEU A 8 3.90 2.78 14.61
N TYR A 9 3.41 3.76 15.37
CA TYR A 9 3.85 5.14 15.22
C TYR A 9 5.30 5.32 15.69
N GLU A 10 5.67 4.73 16.80
CA GLU A 10 7.06 4.71 17.27
C GLU A 10 7.98 4.05 16.25
N TRP A 11 7.54 2.95 15.65
CA TRP A 11 8.27 2.31 14.55
C TRP A 11 8.45 3.24 13.35
N MET A 12 7.42 4.02 12.99
CA MET A 12 7.50 5.02 11.92
C MET A 12 8.45 6.17 12.25
N CYS A 13 8.63 6.51 13.53
CA CYS A 13 9.53 7.55 14.00
C CYS A 13 10.99 7.11 14.12
N ASP A 14 11.36 5.96 13.56
CA ASP A 14 12.75 5.51 13.48
C ASP A 14 13.37 5.95 12.14
N LYS A 15 14.56 6.58 12.20
CA LYS A 15 15.24 7.12 11.00
C LYS A 15 15.66 6.02 10.02
N GLU A 16 16.03 4.83 10.50
CA GLU A 16 16.36 3.71 9.62
C GLU A 16 15.14 3.23 8.85
N HIS A 17 13.98 3.12 9.51
CA HIS A 17 12.73 2.76 8.86
C HIS A 17 12.27 3.82 7.85
N ILE A 18 12.51 5.11 8.14
CA ILE A 18 12.22 6.20 7.20
C ILE A 18 13.11 6.08 5.97
N ARG A 19 14.41 5.84 6.15
CA ARG A 19 15.36 5.60 5.05
C ARG A 19 14.94 4.40 4.20
N GLU A 20 14.58 3.30 4.85
CA GLU A 20 14.06 2.10 4.19
C GLU A 20 12.80 2.41 3.37
N ALA A 21 11.86 3.19 3.93
CA ALA A 21 10.65 3.61 3.22
C ALA A 21 10.94 4.50 2.01
N ILE A 22 11.94 5.38 2.07
CA ILE A 22 12.39 6.20 0.94
C ILE A 22 12.88 5.29 -0.19
N VAL A 23 13.79 4.37 0.11
CA VAL A 23 14.38 3.46 -0.89
C VAL A 23 13.30 2.55 -1.48
N PHE A 24 12.48 1.95 -0.63
CA PHE A 24 11.38 1.08 -1.07
C PHE A 24 10.35 1.82 -1.91
N GLY A 25 9.94 3.01 -1.48
CA GLY A 25 8.95 3.84 -2.18
C GLY A 25 9.45 4.40 -3.52
N ALA A 26 10.77 4.55 -3.67
CA ALA A 26 11.42 5.01 -4.90
C ALA A 26 11.55 3.90 -5.96
N LYS A 27 11.44 2.64 -5.56
CA LYS A 27 11.56 1.50 -6.48
C LYS A 27 10.62 1.66 -7.68
N ASP A 28 11.14 1.40 -8.86
CA ASP A 28 10.42 1.51 -10.14
C ASP A 28 9.88 2.93 -10.46
N LYS A 29 10.42 3.98 -9.81
CA LYS A 29 10.00 5.38 -9.99
C LYS A 29 11.18 6.35 -10.20
N HIS A 30 12.36 5.83 -10.54
CA HIS A 30 13.58 6.62 -10.69
C HIS A 30 13.51 7.69 -11.80
N ASP A 31 12.61 7.54 -12.77
CA ASP A 31 12.37 8.53 -13.83
C ASP A 31 11.66 9.80 -13.32
N ARG A 32 11.01 9.72 -12.16
CA ARG A 32 10.30 10.87 -11.60
C ARG A 32 11.27 11.88 -11.01
N ARG A 33 11.11 13.16 -11.39
CA ARG A 33 11.96 14.25 -10.92
C ARG A 33 11.92 14.44 -9.40
N ASP A 34 10.73 14.32 -8.79
CA ASP A 34 10.55 14.43 -7.34
C ASP A 34 11.22 13.28 -6.58
N VAL A 35 11.22 12.07 -7.14
CA VAL A 35 11.93 10.90 -6.57
C VAL A 35 13.45 11.08 -6.66
N ARG A 36 13.96 11.49 -7.83
CA ARG A 36 15.42 11.75 -7.98
C ARG A 36 15.94 12.81 -7.02
N ARG A 37 15.15 13.85 -6.79
CA ARG A 37 15.51 14.89 -5.81
C ARG A 37 15.66 14.31 -4.40
N VAL A 38 14.78 13.41 -3.97
CA VAL A 38 14.86 12.77 -2.66
C VAL A 38 16.04 11.80 -2.59
N LEU A 39 16.26 11.01 -3.65
CA LEU A 39 17.39 10.08 -3.69
C LEU A 39 18.76 10.76 -3.74
N ALA A 40 18.85 12.02 -4.17
CA ALA A 40 20.08 12.79 -4.14
C ALA A 40 20.50 13.23 -2.72
N ASP A 41 19.56 13.23 -1.76
CA ASP A 41 19.81 13.64 -0.37
C ASP A 41 18.92 12.84 0.59
N VAL A 42 19.12 11.52 0.62
CA VAL A 42 18.30 10.60 1.42
C VAL A 42 18.32 10.98 2.89
N ASP A 43 19.48 11.33 3.42
CA ASP A 43 19.65 11.64 4.85
C ASP A 43 18.92 12.93 5.24
N GLY A 44 19.06 14.01 4.45
CA GLY A 44 18.35 15.25 4.70
C GLY A 44 16.82 15.10 4.58
N PHE A 45 16.34 14.26 3.66
CA PHE A 45 14.90 13.96 3.58
C PHE A 45 14.42 13.02 4.69
N THR A 46 15.28 12.13 5.19
CA THR A 46 15.00 11.32 6.37
C THR A 46 14.77 12.18 7.58
N ASP A 47 15.66 13.14 7.83
CA ASP A 47 15.55 14.08 8.96
C ASP A 47 14.27 14.91 8.87
N ARG A 48 13.93 15.43 7.69
CA ARG A 48 12.69 16.19 7.49
C ARG A 48 11.43 15.36 7.77
N VAL A 49 11.39 14.12 7.31
CA VAL A 49 10.24 13.23 7.60
C VAL A 49 10.19 12.92 9.09
N TYR A 50 11.33 12.64 9.70
CA TYR A 50 11.43 12.41 11.13
C TYR A 50 10.86 13.59 11.94
N ASP A 51 11.26 14.82 11.61
CA ASP A 51 10.76 16.02 12.27
C ASP A 51 9.25 16.20 12.11
N LEU A 52 8.71 15.99 10.88
CA LEU A 52 7.27 16.03 10.62
C LEU A 52 6.49 15.03 11.48
N LEU A 53 7.04 13.82 11.67
CA LEU A 53 6.40 12.80 12.49
C LEU A 53 6.54 13.12 13.99
N GLN A 54 7.73 13.52 14.46
CA GLN A 54 7.95 13.85 15.87
C GLN A 54 7.07 15.03 16.33
N THR A 55 6.99 16.07 15.52
CA THR A 55 6.17 17.24 15.81
C THR A 55 4.68 17.03 15.50
N GLN A 56 4.31 15.92 14.86
CA GLN A 56 2.94 15.61 14.41
C GLN A 56 2.35 16.71 13.52
N THR A 57 3.20 17.37 12.73
CA THR A 57 2.80 18.44 11.80
C THR A 57 2.57 17.97 10.37
N PHE A 58 2.72 16.67 10.09
CA PHE A 58 2.42 16.14 8.78
C PHE A 58 0.94 16.34 8.43
N ALA A 59 0.70 17.04 7.32
CA ALA A 59 -0.63 17.21 6.74
C ALA A 59 -0.61 16.66 5.29
N PRO A 60 -1.48 15.70 4.96
CA PRO A 60 -1.52 15.14 3.60
C PRO A 60 -1.85 16.20 2.55
N ALA A 61 -1.12 16.20 1.45
CA ALA A 61 -1.40 17.09 0.32
C ALA A 61 -2.71 16.67 -0.40
N GLN A 62 -3.39 17.64 -0.98
CA GLN A 62 -4.52 17.34 -1.86
C GLN A 62 -4.02 16.58 -3.11
N PRO A 63 -4.60 15.43 -3.44
CA PRO A 63 -4.20 14.65 -4.61
C PRO A 63 -4.37 15.47 -5.90
N LYS A 64 -3.39 15.40 -6.78
CA LYS A 64 -3.45 15.97 -8.12
C LYS A 64 -3.90 14.91 -9.11
N LYS A 65 -4.69 15.31 -10.11
CA LYS A 65 -5.17 14.41 -11.16
C LYS A 65 -4.32 14.54 -12.41
N ARG A 66 -4.08 13.43 -13.09
CA ARG A 66 -3.52 13.43 -14.45
C ARG A 66 -4.06 12.25 -15.25
N LYS A 67 -4.16 12.43 -16.55
CA LYS A 67 -4.50 11.35 -17.47
C LYS A 67 -3.24 10.61 -17.89
N ILE A 68 -3.28 9.29 -17.84
CA ILE A 68 -2.25 8.39 -18.35
C ILE A 68 -2.87 7.40 -19.33
N PHE A 69 -2.11 7.00 -20.32
CA PHE A 69 -2.50 5.92 -21.22
C PHE A 69 -2.02 4.59 -20.64
N ASP A 70 -2.96 3.71 -20.34
CA ASP A 70 -2.67 2.37 -19.87
C ASP A 70 -2.46 1.43 -21.06
N ASN A 71 -1.21 1.12 -21.37
CA ASN A 71 -0.84 0.27 -22.50
C ASN A 71 -1.42 -1.15 -22.41
N SER A 72 -1.66 -1.66 -21.20
CA SER A 72 -2.16 -3.02 -21.01
C SER A 72 -3.64 -3.14 -21.36
N SER A 73 -4.44 -2.15 -21.01
CA SER A 73 -5.87 -2.09 -21.33
C SER A 73 -6.20 -1.22 -22.56
N ARG A 74 -5.19 -0.56 -23.15
CA ARG A 74 -5.33 0.40 -24.28
C ARG A 74 -6.38 1.49 -24.01
N LYS A 75 -6.41 2.02 -22.79
CA LYS A 75 -7.38 3.04 -22.38
C LYS A 75 -6.71 4.19 -21.65
N TRP A 76 -7.27 5.39 -21.83
CA TRP A 76 -6.92 6.53 -21.00
C TRP A 76 -7.53 6.35 -19.62
N ARG A 77 -6.69 6.55 -18.56
CA ARG A 77 -7.14 6.53 -17.17
C ARG A 77 -6.79 7.85 -16.50
N GLU A 78 -7.73 8.39 -15.77
CA GLU A 78 -7.45 9.46 -14.83
C GLU A 78 -6.95 8.85 -13.53
N ILE A 79 -5.76 9.26 -13.10
CA ILE A 79 -5.16 8.81 -11.85
C ILE A 79 -4.96 9.99 -10.91
N GLU A 80 -5.14 9.74 -9.64
CA GLU A 80 -4.79 10.66 -8.58
C GLU A 80 -3.38 10.34 -8.07
N TYR A 81 -2.59 11.36 -7.80
CA TYR A 81 -1.24 11.20 -7.29
C TYR A 81 -0.90 12.30 -6.29
N VAL A 82 -0.01 11.97 -5.37
CA VAL A 82 0.57 12.88 -4.40
C VAL A 82 2.07 13.05 -4.66
N PRO A 83 2.72 14.12 -4.16
CA PRO A 83 4.16 14.26 -4.20
C PRO A 83 4.86 13.08 -3.53
N PHE A 84 6.07 12.74 -3.97
CA PHE A 84 6.83 11.68 -3.31
C PHE A 84 7.24 12.10 -1.90
N PHE A 85 7.72 13.34 -1.72
CA PHE A 85 7.96 13.94 -0.40
C PHE A 85 6.90 15.01 -0.10
N PRO A 86 6.33 15.01 1.10
CA PRO A 86 6.45 13.99 2.16
C PRO A 86 5.49 12.80 2.00
N ASP A 87 4.38 12.96 1.27
CA ASP A 87 3.22 12.05 1.26
C ASP A 87 3.56 10.64 0.84
N GLY A 88 4.25 10.48 -0.29
CA GLY A 88 4.62 9.15 -0.80
C GLY A 88 5.51 8.36 0.16
N ILE A 89 6.41 9.07 0.88
CA ILE A 89 7.28 8.47 1.89
C ILE A 89 6.46 8.05 3.11
N VAL A 90 5.63 8.95 3.65
CA VAL A 90 4.78 8.65 4.82
C VAL A 90 3.80 7.53 4.53
N HIS A 91 3.15 7.52 3.35
CA HIS A 91 2.27 6.42 2.95
C HIS A 91 3.02 5.09 2.87
N THR A 92 4.25 5.09 2.32
CA THR A 92 5.07 3.88 2.26
C THR A 92 5.43 3.40 3.66
N LEU A 93 5.83 4.31 4.54
CA LEU A 93 6.18 4.02 5.92
C LEU A 93 5.01 3.42 6.71
N MET A 94 3.80 4.01 6.55
CA MET A 94 2.57 3.44 7.13
C MET A 94 2.30 2.02 6.64
N VAL A 95 2.44 1.78 5.35
CA VAL A 95 2.23 0.44 4.77
C VAL A 95 3.25 -0.55 5.32
N LEU A 96 4.53 -0.18 5.42
CA LEU A 96 5.58 -1.05 5.96
C LEU A 96 5.34 -1.38 7.43
N ALA A 97 4.97 -0.40 8.25
CA ALA A 97 4.64 -0.59 9.66
C ALA A 97 3.44 -1.54 9.86
N ALA A 98 2.39 -1.40 9.03
CA ALA A 98 1.16 -2.19 9.15
C ALA A 98 1.21 -3.55 8.44
N ALA A 99 2.12 -3.75 7.49
CA ALA A 99 2.21 -4.97 6.68
C ALA A 99 2.24 -6.26 7.53
N PRO A 100 3.05 -6.39 8.60
CA PRO A 100 3.06 -7.59 9.42
C PRO A 100 1.71 -7.89 10.09
N VAL A 101 0.93 -6.85 10.41
CA VAL A 101 -0.39 -6.99 11.04
C VAL A 101 -1.41 -7.57 10.07
N PHE A 102 -1.39 -7.07 8.83
CA PHE A 102 -2.36 -7.46 7.82
C PHE A 102 -2.00 -8.77 7.11
N LEU A 103 -0.71 -8.98 6.81
CA LEU A 103 -0.24 -10.17 6.11
C LEU A 103 -0.45 -11.45 6.94
N ARG A 104 -0.30 -11.37 8.26
CA ARG A 104 -0.42 -12.53 9.16
C ARG A 104 -1.80 -13.21 9.10
N GLY A 105 -2.87 -12.46 8.86
CA GLY A 105 -4.24 -12.99 8.78
C GLY A 105 -4.83 -12.98 7.38
N MET A 106 -4.02 -12.73 6.36
CA MET A 106 -4.52 -12.59 5.01
C MET A 106 -4.98 -13.92 4.44
N ASN A 107 -6.17 -13.90 3.84
CA ASN A 107 -6.74 -15.08 3.21
C ASN A 107 -5.77 -15.69 2.20
N TYR A 108 -5.70 -17.02 2.21
CA TYR A 108 -4.82 -17.78 1.30
C TYR A 108 -5.09 -17.48 -0.18
N TRP A 109 -6.30 -17.09 -0.57
CA TRP A 109 -6.70 -16.77 -1.94
C TRP A 109 -6.38 -15.32 -2.35
N CYS A 110 -6.00 -14.44 -1.43
CA CYS A 110 -5.51 -13.11 -1.76
C CYS A 110 -4.14 -13.22 -2.41
N CYS A 111 -4.08 -12.94 -3.70
CA CYS A 111 -2.85 -13.05 -4.50
C CYS A 111 -2.33 -11.70 -5.00
N ALA A 112 -3.17 -10.67 -5.05
CA ALA A 112 -2.77 -9.35 -5.49
C ALA A 112 -2.06 -8.57 -4.37
N SER A 113 -0.97 -7.87 -4.71
CA SER A 113 -0.22 -6.99 -3.80
C SER A 113 0.27 -7.66 -2.50
N VAL A 114 0.42 -8.97 -2.50
CA VAL A 114 0.95 -9.73 -1.36
C VAL A 114 2.35 -10.23 -1.70
N PRO A 115 3.37 -9.93 -0.88
CA PRO A 115 4.73 -10.44 -1.11
C PRO A 115 4.76 -11.96 -1.33
N GLY A 116 5.50 -12.41 -2.32
CA GLY A 116 5.57 -13.83 -2.69
C GLY A 116 4.32 -14.41 -3.36
N ARG A 117 3.26 -13.62 -3.53
CA ARG A 117 2.04 -13.99 -4.25
C ARG A 117 1.85 -13.03 -5.44
N GLY A 118 1.27 -13.50 -6.51
CA GLY A 118 1.04 -12.70 -7.71
C GLY A 118 0.30 -13.51 -8.77
N GLY A 119 0.22 -13.01 -10.01
CA GLY A 119 -0.52 -13.65 -11.08
C GLY A 119 -0.11 -15.11 -11.34
N LYS A 120 1.21 -15.41 -11.33
CA LYS A 120 1.71 -16.79 -11.48
C LYS A 120 1.27 -17.69 -10.32
N HIS A 121 1.23 -17.16 -9.10
CA HIS A 121 0.77 -17.89 -7.92
C HIS A 121 -0.75 -18.17 -8.03
N ALA A 122 -1.54 -17.14 -8.35
CA ALA A 122 -2.99 -17.29 -8.58
C ALA A 122 -3.30 -18.33 -9.66
N LEU A 123 -2.62 -18.23 -10.81
CA LEU A 123 -2.81 -19.17 -11.93
C LEU A 123 -2.51 -20.62 -11.53
N ARG A 124 -1.38 -20.87 -10.86
CA ARG A 124 -1.04 -22.22 -10.37
C ARG A 124 -2.11 -22.79 -9.45
N ARG A 125 -2.70 -21.94 -8.61
CA ARG A 125 -3.76 -22.36 -7.69
C ARG A 125 -5.06 -22.65 -8.41
N CYS A 126 -5.48 -21.78 -9.31
CA CYS A 126 -6.67 -22.03 -10.15
C CYS A 126 -6.53 -23.32 -10.94
N LYS A 127 -5.38 -23.56 -11.58
CA LYS A 127 -5.11 -24.83 -12.29
C LYS A 127 -5.25 -26.04 -11.37
N ARG A 128 -4.74 -25.97 -10.13
CA ARG A 128 -4.85 -27.06 -9.15
C ARG A 128 -6.30 -27.35 -8.80
N VAL A 129 -7.11 -26.31 -8.52
CA VAL A 129 -8.54 -26.49 -8.19
C VAL A 129 -9.28 -27.13 -9.34
N ILE A 130 -9.11 -26.61 -10.56
CA ILE A 130 -9.77 -27.15 -11.77
C ILE A 130 -9.36 -28.61 -12.02
N HIS A 131 -8.09 -28.95 -11.78
CA HIS A 131 -7.60 -30.31 -11.95
C HIS A 131 -8.23 -31.30 -10.94
N HIS A 132 -8.36 -30.87 -9.68
CA HIS A 132 -8.91 -31.72 -8.62
C HIS A 132 -10.44 -31.83 -8.65
N ASP A 133 -11.13 -30.77 -9.06
CA ASP A 133 -12.58 -30.73 -9.10
C ASP A 133 -13.07 -30.16 -10.45
N LYS A 134 -13.04 -31.00 -11.47
CA LYS A 134 -13.51 -30.67 -12.82
C LYS A 134 -15.01 -30.40 -12.87
N LYS A 135 -15.80 -31.11 -12.06
CA LYS A 135 -17.27 -30.94 -12.03
C LYS A 135 -17.66 -29.63 -11.35
N GLY A 136 -17.12 -29.34 -10.16
CA GLY A 136 -17.37 -28.09 -9.44
C GLY A 136 -16.79 -26.84 -10.09
N SER A 137 -15.75 -27.01 -10.93
CA SER A 137 -15.11 -25.90 -11.68
C SER A 137 -15.71 -25.67 -13.08
N ARG A 138 -16.89 -26.22 -13.36
CA ARG A 138 -17.56 -26.13 -14.68
C ARG A 138 -17.96 -24.69 -15.04
N TYR A 139 -18.27 -23.88 -14.05
CA TYR A 139 -18.69 -22.50 -14.23
C TYR A 139 -17.74 -21.57 -13.47
N VAL A 140 -17.43 -20.41 -14.07
CA VAL A 140 -16.59 -19.37 -13.47
C VAL A 140 -17.38 -18.09 -13.39
N CYS A 141 -17.49 -17.52 -12.18
CA CYS A 141 -18.05 -16.19 -11.97
C CYS A 141 -16.91 -15.18 -11.79
N LYS A 142 -16.87 -14.14 -12.63
CA LYS A 142 -15.94 -13.03 -12.50
C LYS A 142 -16.71 -11.83 -11.95
N MET A 143 -16.30 -11.37 -10.79
CA MET A 143 -16.88 -10.19 -10.13
C MET A 143 -15.80 -9.13 -9.92
N ASP A 144 -16.19 -7.86 -10.01
CA ASP A 144 -15.33 -6.71 -9.72
C ASP A 144 -16.16 -5.61 -9.05
N VAL A 145 -15.52 -4.82 -8.19
CA VAL A 145 -16.18 -3.72 -7.49
C VAL A 145 -16.03 -2.45 -8.32
N HIS A 146 -17.15 -1.91 -8.79
CA HIS A 146 -17.16 -0.67 -9.55
C HIS A 146 -16.68 0.51 -8.69
N HIS A 147 -15.73 1.28 -9.21
CA HIS A 147 -15.12 2.43 -8.52
C HIS A 147 -14.67 2.13 -7.08
N PHE A 148 -14.02 0.99 -6.84
CA PHE A 148 -13.66 0.50 -5.51
C PHE A 148 -13.11 1.60 -4.58
N TYR A 149 -12.08 2.34 -4.98
CA TYR A 149 -11.44 3.34 -4.11
C TYR A 149 -12.38 4.50 -3.73
N HIS A 150 -13.28 4.91 -4.62
CA HIS A 150 -14.24 5.98 -4.36
C HIS A 150 -15.47 5.49 -3.57
N SER A 151 -15.75 4.19 -3.59
CA SER A 151 -16.90 3.57 -2.90
C SER A 151 -16.58 3.12 -1.48
N VAL A 152 -15.31 3.16 -1.06
CA VAL A 152 -14.92 2.77 0.30
C VAL A 152 -15.49 3.73 1.34
N ASP A 153 -16.31 3.19 2.24
CA ASP A 153 -16.77 3.93 3.41
C ASP A 153 -15.60 4.10 4.40
N ARG A 154 -15.10 5.33 4.50
CA ARG A 154 -13.94 5.66 5.33
C ARG A 154 -14.19 5.39 6.82
N ARG A 155 -15.43 5.59 7.32
CA ARG A 155 -15.77 5.33 8.73
C ARG A 155 -15.66 3.85 9.04
N LYS A 156 -16.21 3.00 8.16
CA LYS A 156 -16.09 1.55 8.29
C LYS A 156 -14.65 1.08 8.20
N LEU A 157 -13.87 1.65 7.27
CA LEU A 157 -12.45 1.33 7.14
C LEU A 157 -11.68 1.66 8.42
N ILE A 158 -11.84 2.87 8.96
CA ILE A 158 -11.21 3.29 10.22
C ILE A 158 -11.63 2.37 11.37
N TRP A 159 -12.93 2.03 11.45
CA TRP A 159 -13.43 1.09 12.46
C TRP A 159 -12.76 -0.29 12.35
N MET A 160 -12.62 -0.83 11.13
CA MET A 160 -11.94 -2.11 10.90
C MET A 160 -10.45 -2.04 11.28
N LEU A 161 -9.77 -0.94 10.95
CA LEU A 161 -8.37 -0.71 11.33
C LEU A 161 -8.20 -0.63 12.85
N ALA A 162 -9.08 0.08 13.55
CA ALA A 162 -9.07 0.21 15.00
C ALA A 162 -9.26 -1.13 15.74
N HIS A 163 -9.84 -2.15 15.10
CA HIS A 163 -9.91 -3.52 15.63
C HIS A 163 -8.60 -4.29 15.49
N LYS A 164 -7.68 -3.85 14.65
CA LYS A 164 -6.38 -4.47 14.42
C LYS A 164 -5.23 -3.67 15.04
N ILE A 165 -5.36 -2.35 15.04
CA ILE A 165 -4.34 -1.41 15.47
C ILE A 165 -4.80 -0.75 16.78
N LYS A 166 -3.93 -0.73 17.76
CA LYS A 166 -4.17 -0.08 19.06
C LYS A 166 -3.69 1.36 19.08
N ASP A 167 -2.75 1.68 18.23
CA ASP A 167 -2.04 2.94 18.18
C ASP A 167 -2.94 4.05 17.64
N LYS A 168 -3.19 5.08 18.45
CA LYS A 168 -4.07 6.20 18.08
C LYS A 168 -3.36 7.26 17.22
N LYS A 169 -2.03 7.28 17.23
CA LYS A 169 -1.23 8.23 16.45
C LYS A 169 -0.96 7.73 15.01
N TYR A 170 -1.09 6.44 14.80
CA TYR A 170 -0.97 5.80 13.49
C TYR A 170 -2.21 6.13 12.66
#